data_f97e99fd96fc0dc2058a1e01d9f1e4cb
#
_entry.id   f97e99fd96fc0dc2058a1e01d9f1e4cb
#
_cell.length_a   1.000
_cell.length_b   1.000
_cell.length_c   1.000
_cell.angle_alpha   90.00
_cell.angle_beta   90.00
_cell.angle_gamma   90.00
#
_symmetry.space_group_name_H-M   'P 1'
#
loop_
_entity.id
_entity.type
_entity.pdbx_description
1 polymer ?
#
loop_
_entity_poly.entity_id
_entity_poly.type
_entity_poly.pdbx_seq_one_letter_code
_entity_poly.pdbx_strand_id
1 'polypeptide(L)'
;LHALAQKRNEQGRNVVDQEEVNRLVDFALEHGVNYYDTAPSYIGGECERITSEALNRHPRESWLLATKLSAFGNTTYDGCVTMYRRSMEIFKTDYIDYYLLHSVPNENDLNNRFARIGIMDFLLKERELGHIRNLGFSFHGNKEGFDELMALHDKYRWDFVQIQMNYIDWENAGGRNAPANYLYAELDKREIPIIIMEPLRGGALADIPAQVADQLKEREPERSIASWAFRFVGSFPRV
;
A
#
# COMPACT_ATOMS: atom_id res chain seq x y z
N LEU A 1 -1.45 5.12 4.37
CA LEU A 1 -1.84 6.18 5.33
C LEU A 1 -2.83 5.67 6.39
N HIS A 2 -2.43 4.74 7.26
CA HIS A 2 -3.24 4.30 8.39
C HIS A 2 -3.18 5.24 9.59
N ALA A 3 -2.08 5.95 9.77
CA ALA A 3 -1.85 6.88 10.85
C ALA A 3 -1.73 8.30 10.28
N LEU A 4 -2.84 9.00 10.22
CA LEU A 4 -2.86 10.42 9.90
C LEU A 4 -2.72 11.24 11.19
N ALA A 5 -2.20 12.46 11.06
CA ALA A 5 -2.10 13.39 12.17
C ALA A 5 -3.47 13.63 12.81
N GLN A 6 -3.51 13.64 14.14
CA GLN A 6 -4.75 13.77 14.91
C GLN A 6 -4.67 14.94 15.88
N LYS A 7 -5.81 15.58 16.11
CA LYS A 7 -6.02 16.57 17.16
C LYS A 7 -7.27 16.25 17.96
N ARG A 8 -7.40 16.80 19.16
CA ARG A 8 -8.64 16.73 19.94
C ARG A 8 -9.59 17.84 19.49
N ASN A 9 -10.83 17.45 19.19
CA ASN A 9 -11.89 18.43 18.94
C ASN A 9 -12.43 19.04 20.26
N GLU A 10 -13.37 19.96 20.16
CA GLU A 10 -14.01 20.63 21.33
C GLU A 10 -14.69 19.64 22.29
N GLN A 11 -15.12 18.46 21.80
CA GLN A 11 -15.71 17.40 22.62
C GLN A 11 -14.66 16.42 23.18
N GLY A 12 -13.35 16.72 23.01
CA GLY A 12 -12.24 15.89 23.48
C GLY A 12 -12.00 14.59 22.70
N ARG A 13 -12.64 14.40 21.52
CA ARG A 13 -12.47 13.24 20.66
C ARG A 13 -11.30 13.45 19.72
N ASN A 14 -10.54 12.39 19.46
CA ASN A 14 -9.52 12.41 18.42
C ASN A 14 -10.18 12.49 17.04
N VAL A 15 -9.81 13.50 16.29
CA VAL A 15 -10.19 13.70 14.88
C VAL A 15 -8.94 13.94 14.05
N VAL A 16 -9.01 13.65 12.75
CA VAL A 16 -7.88 13.93 11.87
C VAL A 16 -7.63 15.45 11.80
N ASP A 17 -6.39 15.84 11.92
CA ASP A 17 -5.95 17.21 11.71
C ASP A 17 -5.60 17.42 10.23
N GLN A 18 -6.58 17.89 9.44
CA GLN A 18 -6.41 18.09 8.02
C GLN A 18 -5.31 19.10 7.68
N GLU A 19 -5.15 20.14 8.48
CA GLU A 19 -4.10 21.15 8.25
C GLU A 19 -2.71 20.54 8.41
N GLU A 20 -2.52 19.72 9.44
CA GLU A 20 -1.27 19.00 9.63
C GLU A 20 -1.03 17.94 8.54
N VAL A 21 -2.07 17.23 8.09
CA VAL A 21 -1.97 16.31 6.93
C VAL A 21 -1.54 17.07 5.69
N ASN A 22 -2.14 18.23 5.43
CA ASN A 22 -1.78 19.08 4.28
C ASN A 22 -0.30 19.49 4.35
N ARG A 23 0.16 19.96 5.52
CA ARG A 23 1.56 20.36 5.76
C ARG A 23 2.53 19.18 5.54
N LEU A 24 2.17 18.00 6.02
CA LEU A 24 3.00 16.78 5.85
C LEU A 24 3.08 16.35 4.37
N VAL A 25 1.98 16.46 3.64
CA VAL A 25 1.96 16.15 2.19
C VAL A 25 2.79 17.16 1.41
N ASP A 26 2.65 18.46 1.71
CA ASP A 26 3.47 19.52 1.09
C ASP A 26 4.96 19.24 1.31
N PHE A 27 5.36 18.98 2.55
CA PHE A 27 6.74 18.66 2.92
C PHE A 27 7.24 17.40 2.21
N ALA A 28 6.42 16.36 2.14
CA ALA A 28 6.78 15.10 1.47
C ALA A 28 7.05 15.31 -0.03
N LEU A 29 6.16 16.02 -0.72
CA LEU A 29 6.30 16.35 -2.15
C LEU A 29 7.55 17.21 -2.41
N GLU A 30 7.80 18.23 -1.60
CA GLU A 30 9.01 19.09 -1.69
C GLU A 30 10.30 18.29 -1.52
N HIS A 31 10.26 17.16 -0.81
CA HIS A 31 11.41 16.27 -0.57
C HIS A 31 11.42 15.02 -1.46
N GLY A 32 10.62 15.00 -2.54
CA GLY A 32 10.64 13.96 -3.56
C GLY A 32 9.81 12.71 -3.26
N VAL A 33 9.02 12.72 -2.19
CA VAL A 33 8.05 11.64 -1.92
C VAL A 33 6.78 11.92 -2.72
N ASN A 34 6.54 11.12 -3.75
CA ASN A 34 5.43 11.33 -4.69
C ASN A 34 4.43 10.15 -4.77
N TYR A 35 4.65 9.06 -4.05
CA TYR A 35 3.75 7.91 -4.02
C TYR A 35 2.89 7.93 -2.75
N TYR A 36 1.57 7.97 -2.92
CA TYR A 36 0.60 8.06 -1.82
C TYR A 36 -0.35 6.87 -1.83
N ASP A 37 -0.23 6.01 -0.82
CA ASP A 37 -1.04 4.81 -0.65
C ASP A 37 -2.20 5.06 0.32
N THR A 38 -3.41 4.72 -0.11
CA THR A 38 -4.64 4.81 0.66
C THR A 38 -5.57 3.62 0.38
N ALA A 39 -6.75 3.61 0.98
CA ALA A 39 -7.83 2.67 0.67
C ALA A 39 -9.19 3.19 1.16
N PRO A 40 -10.30 2.79 0.51
CA PRO A 40 -11.65 3.14 0.96
C PRO A 40 -11.99 2.68 2.37
N SER A 41 -11.35 1.62 2.87
CA SER A 41 -11.60 1.06 4.22
C SER A 41 -10.76 1.70 5.33
N TYR A 42 -9.79 2.56 5.00
CA TYR A 42 -8.92 3.14 6.02
C TYR A 42 -9.61 4.28 6.79
N ILE A 43 -9.30 4.38 8.09
CA ILE A 43 -9.81 5.43 8.99
C ILE A 43 -11.35 5.56 8.89
N GLY A 44 -12.05 4.44 9.03
CA GLY A 44 -13.52 4.45 8.99
C GLY A 44 -14.13 4.91 7.65
N GLY A 45 -13.36 4.86 6.56
CA GLY A 45 -13.80 5.28 5.22
C GLY A 45 -13.43 6.71 4.84
N GLU A 46 -12.74 7.45 5.71
CA GLU A 46 -12.41 8.86 5.49
C GLU A 46 -11.04 9.09 4.83
N CYS A 47 -10.18 8.05 4.76
CA CYS A 47 -8.78 8.23 4.39
C CYS A 47 -8.62 8.76 2.96
N GLU A 48 -9.39 8.27 1.99
CA GLU A 48 -9.32 8.76 0.61
C GLU A 48 -9.71 10.23 0.52
N ARG A 49 -10.79 10.65 1.21
CA ARG A 49 -11.22 12.06 1.23
C ARG A 49 -10.14 12.97 1.81
N ILE A 50 -9.59 12.59 2.97
CA ILE A 50 -8.54 13.36 3.66
C ILE A 50 -7.28 13.47 2.80
N THR A 51 -6.86 12.34 2.20
CA THR A 51 -5.69 12.29 1.31
C THR A 51 -5.92 13.12 0.05
N SER A 52 -7.10 13.01 -0.55
CA SER A 52 -7.49 13.78 -1.73
C SER A 52 -7.50 15.29 -1.48
N GLU A 53 -8.01 15.73 -0.31
CA GLU A 53 -8.01 17.15 0.06
C GLU A 53 -6.59 17.72 0.12
N ALA A 54 -5.63 16.96 0.61
CA ALA A 54 -4.24 17.37 0.64
C ALA A 54 -3.60 17.35 -0.76
N LEU A 55 -3.76 16.27 -1.53
CA LEU A 55 -3.11 16.07 -2.82
C LEU A 55 -3.66 16.97 -3.93
N ASN A 56 -4.97 17.23 -3.97
CA ASN A 56 -5.59 18.11 -4.97
C ASN A 56 -5.20 19.59 -4.85
N ARG A 57 -4.39 19.96 -3.88
CA ARG A 57 -3.74 21.28 -3.79
C ARG A 57 -2.53 21.38 -4.73
N HIS A 58 -2.06 20.25 -5.26
CA HIS A 58 -0.90 20.12 -6.13
C HIS A 58 -1.30 19.62 -7.53
N PRO A 59 -0.51 19.88 -8.58
CA PRO A 59 -0.75 19.34 -9.92
C PRO A 59 -0.87 17.81 -9.89
N ARG A 60 -1.85 17.25 -10.62
CA ARG A 60 -2.13 15.80 -10.62
C ARG A 60 -0.91 14.95 -11.01
N GLU A 61 -0.11 15.44 -11.92
CA GLU A 61 1.11 14.80 -12.43
C GLU A 61 2.27 14.80 -11.43
N SER A 62 2.18 15.56 -10.34
CA SER A 62 3.24 15.62 -9.32
C SER A 62 3.18 14.49 -8.29
N TRP A 63 2.10 13.70 -8.28
CA TRP A 63 1.89 12.60 -7.34
C TRP A 63 1.30 11.36 -7.99
N LEU A 64 1.63 10.21 -7.43
CA LEU A 64 1.15 8.90 -7.82
C LEU A 64 0.13 8.40 -6.81
N LEU A 65 -1.08 8.08 -7.27
CA LEU A 65 -2.15 7.55 -6.45
C LEU A 65 -2.09 6.02 -6.41
N ALA A 66 -2.01 5.48 -5.21
CA ALA A 66 -2.29 4.08 -4.95
C ALA A 66 -3.54 3.94 -4.07
N THR A 67 -4.57 3.30 -4.58
CA THR A 67 -5.76 2.95 -3.81
C THR A 67 -6.23 1.53 -4.11
N LYS A 68 -7.24 1.05 -3.37
CA LYS A 68 -7.52 -0.38 -3.31
C LYS A 68 -9.00 -0.70 -3.48
N LEU A 69 -9.30 -1.81 -4.13
CA LEU A 69 -10.63 -2.43 -4.09
C LEU A 69 -10.78 -3.19 -2.76
N SER A 70 -11.36 -2.51 -1.77
CA SER A 70 -11.57 -3.05 -0.41
C SER A 70 -12.87 -3.87 -0.32
N ALA A 71 -13.01 -4.86 -1.21
CA ALA A 71 -14.18 -5.72 -1.31
C ALA A 71 -14.20 -6.77 -0.19
N PHE A 72 -14.39 -6.35 1.06
CA PHE A 72 -14.55 -7.23 2.21
C PHE A 72 -16.02 -7.58 2.44
N GLY A 73 -16.31 -8.87 2.72
CA GLY A 73 -17.67 -9.34 2.94
C GLY A 73 -18.43 -9.66 1.64
N ASN A 74 -19.75 -9.56 1.67
CA ASN A 74 -20.63 -9.88 0.54
C ASN A 74 -20.69 -8.73 -0.47
N THR A 75 -19.64 -8.57 -1.26
CA THR A 75 -19.59 -7.57 -2.32
C THR A 75 -20.20 -8.11 -3.61
N THR A 76 -20.86 -7.22 -4.37
CA THR A 76 -21.40 -7.49 -5.70
C THR A 76 -20.54 -6.83 -6.77
N TYR A 77 -20.71 -7.23 -8.02
CA TYR A 77 -20.06 -6.56 -9.16
C TYR A 77 -20.33 -5.06 -9.15
N ASP A 78 -21.60 -4.64 -9.04
CA ASP A 78 -21.98 -3.22 -9.04
C ASP A 78 -21.40 -2.47 -7.83
N GLY A 79 -21.34 -3.11 -6.67
CA GLY A 79 -20.70 -2.55 -5.48
C GLY A 79 -19.20 -2.29 -5.67
N CYS A 80 -18.50 -3.21 -6.32
CA CYS A 80 -17.09 -3.04 -6.65
C CYS A 80 -16.85 -1.95 -7.69
N VAL A 81 -17.66 -1.90 -8.75
CA VAL A 81 -17.60 -0.83 -9.76
C VAL A 81 -17.88 0.54 -9.13
N THR A 82 -18.88 0.60 -8.25
CA THR A 82 -19.21 1.84 -7.51
C THR A 82 -18.04 2.30 -6.64
N MET A 83 -17.40 1.38 -5.92
CA MET A 83 -16.22 1.68 -5.08
C MET A 83 -15.07 2.23 -5.92
N TYR A 84 -14.75 1.58 -7.04
CA TYR A 84 -13.73 2.04 -7.98
C TYR A 84 -14.01 3.46 -8.50
N ARG A 85 -15.22 3.71 -9.01
CA ARG A 85 -15.62 5.02 -9.54
C ARG A 85 -15.60 6.09 -8.47
N ARG A 86 -16.04 5.75 -7.25
CA ARG A 86 -16.03 6.68 -6.12
C ARG A 86 -14.61 7.12 -5.77
N SER A 87 -13.62 6.23 -5.82
CA SER A 87 -12.22 6.63 -5.61
C SER A 87 -11.79 7.67 -6.64
N MET A 88 -12.09 7.47 -7.91
CA MET A 88 -11.78 8.45 -8.98
C MET A 88 -12.50 9.80 -8.76
N GLU A 89 -13.76 9.78 -8.36
CA GLU A 89 -14.54 10.98 -8.03
C GLU A 89 -13.93 11.75 -6.84
N ILE A 90 -13.56 11.05 -5.76
CA ILE A 90 -12.92 11.63 -4.58
C ILE A 90 -11.61 12.31 -4.96
N PHE A 91 -10.75 11.65 -5.75
CA PHE A 91 -9.47 12.20 -6.18
C PHE A 91 -9.56 13.13 -7.38
N LYS A 92 -10.76 13.32 -7.94
CA LYS A 92 -11.01 14.20 -9.12
C LYS A 92 -10.08 13.89 -10.28
N THR A 93 -9.91 12.61 -10.59
CA THR A 93 -8.99 12.10 -11.60
C THR A 93 -9.69 11.11 -12.51
N ASP A 94 -9.22 10.99 -13.73
CA ASP A 94 -9.69 10.02 -14.73
C ASP A 94 -8.79 8.77 -14.81
N TYR A 95 -7.74 8.70 -14.00
CA TYR A 95 -6.86 7.53 -13.89
C TYR A 95 -6.32 7.32 -12.47
N ILE A 96 -6.02 6.07 -12.16
CA ILE A 96 -5.34 5.65 -10.94
C ILE A 96 -3.98 5.06 -11.32
N ASP A 97 -2.89 5.54 -10.70
CA ASP A 97 -1.54 5.08 -11.04
C ASP A 97 -1.31 3.63 -10.60
N TYR A 98 -1.77 3.27 -9.39
CA TYR A 98 -1.64 1.92 -8.81
C TYR A 98 -2.95 1.49 -8.17
N TYR A 99 -3.61 0.51 -8.76
CA TYR A 99 -4.86 -0.03 -8.20
C TYR A 99 -4.64 -1.45 -7.68
N LEU A 100 -5.04 -1.70 -6.43
CA LEU A 100 -4.76 -2.96 -5.75
C LEU A 100 -6.04 -3.71 -5.39
N LEU A 101 -6.04 -5.03 -5.57
CA LEU A 101 -6.94 -5.88 -4.81
C LEU A 101 -6.49 -5.90 -3.36
N HIS A 102 -7.37 -5.53 -2.43
CA HIS A 102 -7.00 -5.29 -1.03
C HIS A 102 -6.90 -6.58 -0.22
N SER A 103 -5.70 -6.88 0.30
CA SER A 103 -5.43 -8.00 1.22
C SER A 103 -5.89 -9.35 0.68
N VAL A 104 -5.24 -9.85 -0.36
CA VAL A 104 -5.52 -11.15 -0.99
C VAL A 104 -4.55 -12.19 -0.43
N PRO A 105 -5.00 -13.14 0.42
CA PRO A 105 -4.13 -14.13 1.05
C PRO A 105 -3.88 -15.39 0.22
N ASN A 106 -4.74 -15.73 -0.77
CA ASN A 106 -4.68 -16.94 -1.57
C ASN A 106 -5.65 -16.89 -2.76
N GLU A 107 -5.60 -17.92 -3.63
CA GLU A 107 -6.47 -18.03 -4.80
C GLU A 107 -7.97 -18.13 -4.44
N ASN A 108 -8.32 -18.87 -3.39
CA ASN A 108 -9.72 -19.03 -2.99
C ASN A 108 -10.34 -17.67 -2.60
N ASP A 109 -9.61 -16.83 -1.89
CA ASP A 109 -10.05 -15.47 -1.54
C ASP A 109 -10.17 -14.58 -2.78
N LEU A 110 -9.19 -14.64 -3.69
CA LEU A 110 -9.26 -13.94 -4.98
C LEU A 110 -10.49 -14.36 -5.78
N ASN A 111 -10.74 -15.66 -5.89
CA ASN A 111 -11.89 -16.18 -6.61
C ASN A 111 -13.21 -15.75 -5.98
N ASN A 112 -13.35 -15.85 -4.67
CA ASN A 112 -14.61 -15.55 -3.99
C ASN A 112 -14.97 -14.06 -3.99
N ARG A 113 -13.97 -13.18 -3.82
CA ARG A 113 -14.20 -11.74 -3.70
C ARG A 113 -14.19 -11.02 -5.05
N PHE A 114 -13.48 -11.54 -6.05
CA PHE A 114 -13.22 -10.78 -7.27
C PHE A 114 -13.56 -11.56 -8.55
N ALA A 115 -13.02 -12.76 -8.76
CA ALA A 115 -13.16 -13.44 -10.04
C ALA A 115 -14.59 -13.95 -10.28
N ARG A 116 -15.23 -14.58 -9.30
CA ARG A 116 -16.58 -15.15 -9.42
C ARG A 116 -17.67 -14.11 -9.70
N ILE A 117 -17.49 -12.89 -9.25
CA ILE A 117 -18.43 -11.81 -9.52
C ILE A 117 -18.10 -11.03 -10.80
N GLY A 118 -17.05 -11.43 -11.53
CA GLY A 118 -16.69 -10.83 -12.83
C GLY A 118 -15.93 -9.50 -12.73
N ILE A 119 -15.56 -9.06 -11.51
CA ILE A 119 -14.91 -7.74 -11.36
C ILE A 119 -13.48 -7.75 -11.91
N MET A 120 -12.81 -8.91 -11.99
CA MET A 120 -11.48 -8.99 -12.58
C MET A 120 -11.48 -8.58 -14.05
N ASP A 121 -12.47 -9.02 -14.84
CA ASP A 121 -12.58 -8.67 -16.26
C ASP A 121 -12.79 -7.15 -16.44
N PHE A 122 -13.57 -6.54 -15.54
CA PHE A 122 -13.77 -5.09 -15.52
C PHE A 122 -12.42 -4.37 -15.22
N LEU A 123 -11.68 -4.78 -14.20
CA LEU A 123 -10.40 -4.13 -13.83
C LEU A 123 -9.34 -4.29 -14.92
N LEU A 124 -9.27 -5.48 -15.56
CA LEU A 124 -8.39 -5.70 -16.70
C LEU A 124 -8.75 -4.78 -17.87
N LYS A 125 -10.05 -4.57 -18.10
CA LYS A 125 -10.52 -3.64 -19.13
C LYS A 125 -10.18 -2.18 -18.80
N GLU A 126 -10.36 -1.76 -17.56
CA GLU A 126 -9.98 -0.41 -17.11
C GLU A 126 -8.46 -0.18 -17.25
N ARG A 127 -7.64 -1.23 -17.03
CA ARG A 127 -6.19 -1.18 -17.29
C ARG A 127 -5.88 -1.03 -18.79
N GLU A 128 -6.53 -1.79 -19.67
CA GLU A 128 -6.38 -1.66 -21.13
C GLU A 128 -6.74 -0.26 -21.64
N LEU A 129 -7.74 0.37 -21.02
CA LEU A 129 -8.18 1.73 -21.34
C LEU A 129 -7.25 2.82 -20.76
N GLY A 130 -6.30 2.46 -19.89
CA GLY A 130 -5.39 3.39 -19.24
C GLY A 130 -5.99 4.12 -18.02
N HIS A 131 -7.21 3.79 -17.60
CA HIS A 131 -7.80 4.31 -16.36
C HIS A 131 -7.15 3.71 -15.11
N ILE A 132 -6.62 2.50 -15.21
CA ILE A 132 -5.69 1.90 -14.24
C ILE A 132 -4.35 1.76 -14.94
N ARG A 133 -3.31 2.44 -14.46
CA ARG A 133 -1.97 2.36 -15.05
C ARG A 133 -1.24 1.08 -14.66
N ASN A 134 -1.37 0.69 -13.39
CA ASN A 134 -0.77 -0.52 -12.84
C ASN A 134 -1.79 -1.25 -11.97
N LEU A 135 -2.07 -2.52 -12.26
CA LEU A 135 -2.98 -3.37 -11.50
C LEU A 135 -2.20 -4.42 -10.73
N GLY A 136 -2.40 -4.47 -9.42
CA GLY A 136 -1.73 -5.41 -8.54
C GLY A 136 -2.61 -5.81 -7.35
N PHE A 137 -1.98 -6.35 -6.32
CA PHE A 137 -2.66 -6.68 -5.07
C PHE A 137 -1.73 -6.49 -3.86
N SER A 138 -2.32 -6.29 -2.68
CA SER A 138 -1.60 -6.36 -1.42
C SER A 138 -1.75 -7.74 -0.81
N PHE A 139 -0.63 -8.32 -0.39
CA PHE A 139 -0.57 -9.69 0.10
C PHE A 139 -0.44 -9.75 1.63
N HIS A 140 -1.29 -10.60 2.25
CA HIS A 140 -1.22 -10.96 3.66
C HIS A 140 -1.60 -12.43 3.82
N GLY A 141 -0.64 -13.33 3.64
CA GLY A 141 -0.90 -14.76 3.67
C GLY A 141 0.37 -15.61 3.89
N ASN A 142 0.22 -16.91 3.85
CA ASN A 142 1.30 -17.87 3.95
C ASN A 142 1.96 -18.13 2.57
N LYS A 143 3.04 -18.95 2.55
CA LYS A 143 3.79 -19.25 1.32
C LYS A 143 2.92 -19.94 0.27
N GLU A 144 2.12 -20.91 0.69
CA GLU A 144 1.25 -21.70 -0.18
C GLU A 144 0.24 -20.80 -0.90
N GLY A 145 -0.42 -19.91 -0.16
CA GLY A 145 -1.34 -18.93 -0.75
C GLY A 145 -0.65 -17.95 -1.70
N PHE A 146 0.61 -17.58 -1.43
CA PHE A 146 1.37 -16.75 -2.35
C PHE A 146 1.69 -17.48 -3.65
N ASP A 147 2.09 -18.76 -3.57
CA ASP A 147 2.40 -19.58 -4.75
C ASP A 147 1.16 -19.77 -5.63
N GLU A 148 -0.02 -19.98 -5.02
CA GLU A 148 -1.30 -20.03 -5.75
C GLU A 148 -1.54 -18.75 -6.54
N LEU A 149 -1.31 -17.57 -5.94
CA LEU A 149 -1.49 -16.27 -6.61
C LEU A 149 -0.44 -16.04 -7.70
N MET A 150 0.78 -16.50 -7.50
CA MET A 150 1.85 -16.41 -8.50
C MET A 150 1.60 -17.31 -9.70
N ALA A 151 0.96 -18.49 -9.51
CA ALA A 151 0.53 -19.36 -10.60
C ALA A 151 -0.53 -18.70 -11.51
N LEU A 152 -1.23 -17.69 -11.02
CA LEU A 152 -2.20 -16.90 -11.80
C LEU A 152 -1.58 -15.70 -12.53
N HIS A 153 -0.26 -15.50 -12.42
CA HIS A 153 0.38 -14.33 -13.04
C HIS A 153 0.21 -14.30 -14.56
N ASP A 154 0.35 -15.43 -15.25
CA ASP A 154 0.16 -15.51 -16.71
C ASP A 154 -1.25 -15.08 -17.16
N LYS A 155 -2.25 -15.30 -16.30
CA LYS A 155 -3.64 -14.93 -16.55
C LYS A 155 -3.91 -13.45 -16.31
N TYR A 156 -3.47 -12.92 -15.16
CA TYR A 156 -3.83 -11.56 -14.74
C TYR A 156 -2.74 -10.53 -15.04
N ARG A 157 -1.50 -10.98 -15.24
CA ARG A 157 -0.33 -10.13 -15.55
C ARG A 157 -0.22 -8.99 -14.55
N TRP A 158 0.02 -9.36 -13.27
CA TRP A 158 0.22 -8.38 -12.20
C TRP A 158 1.37 -7.43 -12.55
N ASP A 159 1.08 -6.12 -12.57
CA ASP A 159 2.08 -5.11 -12.86
C ASP A 159 2.99 -4.87 -11.65
N PHE A 160 2.51 -5.20 -10.44
CA PHE A 160 3.26 -5.15 -9.19
C PHE A 160 2.55 -5.96 -8.10
N VAL A 161 3.28 -6.23 -7.01
CA VAL A 161 2.69 -6.80 -5.78
C VAL A 161 3.17 -5.99 -4.57
N GLN A 162 2.24 -5.66 -3.66
CA GLN A 162 2.57 -5.00 -2.41
C GLN A 162 2.72 -6.04 -1.30
N ILE A 163 3.92 -6.09 -0.67
CA ILE A 163 4.26 -7.03 0.40
C ILE A 163 4.76 -6.30 1.65
N GLN A 164 4.54 -6.92 2.81
CA GLN A 164 5.15 -6.48 4.05
C GLN A 164 6.63 -6.88 4.05
N MET A 165 7.54 -5.89 4.18
CA MET A 165 8.96 -6.15 4.18
C MET A 165 9.71 -5.13 5.05
N ASN A 166 10.51 -5.63 5.96
CA ASN A 166 11.48 -4.90 6.77
C ASN A 166 12.54 -5.89 7.27
N TYR A 167 13.60 -5.43 7.90
CA TYR A 167 14.71 -6.30 8.32
C TYR A 167 14.35 -7.29 9.45
N ILE A 168 13.25 -7.07 10.19
CA ILE A 168 12.75 -8.03 11.19
C ILE A 168 11.94 -9.14 10.52
N ASP A 169 11.02 -8.75 9.62
CA ASP A 169 10.11 -9.69 8.95
C ASP A 169 10.78 -10.40 7.75
N TRP A 170 12.06 -10.12 7.49
CA TRP A 170 12.82 -10.69 6.37
C TRP A 170 12.86 -12.23 6.41
N GLU A 171 13.26 -12.81 7.53
CA GLU A 171 13.30 -14.26 7.71
C GLU A 171 12.16 -14.80 8.56
N ASN A 172 11.60 -13.97 9.45
CA ASN A 172 10.64 -14.39 10.46
C ASN A 172 9.46 -13.41 10.53
N ALA A 173 8.58 -13.47 9.53
CA ALA A 173 7.37 -12.66 9.54
C ALA A 173 6.43 -13.08 10.67
N GLY A 174 5.83 -12.10 11.33
CA GLY A 174 4.85 -12.32 12.39
C GLY A 174 3.45 -12.66 11.88
N GLY A 175 2.70 -13.39 12.70
CA GLY A 175 1.29 -13.70 12.41
C GLY A 175 1.10 -14.69 11.25
N ARG A 176 0.21 -14.35 10.32
CA ARG A 176 -0.11 -15.18 9.15
C ARG A 176 0.78 -14.91 7.93
N ASN A 177 1.69 -13.95 7.99
CA ASN A 177 2.47 -13.52 6.85
C ASN A 177 3.64 -14.46 6.58
N ALA A 178 3.89 -14.76 5.30
CA ALA A 178 5.09 -15.44 4.86
C ALA A 178 6.33 -14.53 5.06
N PRO A 179 7.54 -15.11 5.30
CA PRO A 179 8.77 -14.36 5.37
C PRO A 179 9.03 -13.53 4.11
N ALA A 180 9.50 -12.28 4.29
CA ALA A 180 9.66 -11.34 3.18
C ALA A 180 10.70 -11.80 2.16
N ASN A 181 11.76 -12.51 2.60
CA ASN A 181 12.78 -13.08 1.71
C ASN A 181 12.19 -14.09 0.71
N TYR A 182 11.22 -14.89 1.15
CA TYR A 182 10.52 -15.81 0.28
C TYR A 182 9.68 -15.08 -0.76
N LEU A 183 8.85 -14.11 -0.32
CA LEU A 183 8.00 -13.32 -1.20
C LEU A 183 8.83 -12.54 -2.23
N TYR A 184 9.91 -11.91 -1.76
CA TYR A 184 10.84 -11.20 -2.64
C TYR A 184 11.44 -12.13 -3.71
N ALA A 185 11.96 -13.31 -3.31
CA ALA A 185 12.57 -14.24 -4.24
C ALA A 185 11.58 -14.74 -5.32
N GLU A 186 10.32 -14.99 -4.95
CA GLU A 186 9.31 -15.43 -5.90
C GLU A 186 8.88 -14.32 -6.88
N LEU A 187 8.86 -13.07 -6.43
CA LEU A 187 8.59 -11.90 -7.29
C LEU A 187 9.77 -11.58 -8.20
N ASP A 188 11.00 -11.64 -7.68
CA ASP A 188 12.21 -11.37 -8.45
C ASP A 188 12.41 -12.36 -9.60
N LYS A 189 12.15 -13.65 -9.37
CA LYS A 189 12.15 -14.70 -10.42
C LYS A 189 11.22 -14.39 -11.60
N ARG A 190 10.12 -13.68 -11.33
CA ARG A 190 9.07 -13.33 -12.32
C ARG A 190 9.21 -11.91 -12.85
N GLU A 191 10.23 -11.21 -12.39
CA GLU A 191 10.48 -9.81 -12.71
C GLU A 191 9.31 -8.87 -12.35
N ILE A 192 8.50 -9.23 -11.34
CA ILE A 192 7.36 -8.43 -10.88
C ILE A 192 7.87 -7.34 -9.93
N PRO A 193 7.60 -6.06 -10.19
CA PRO A 193 7.91 -4.94 -9.30
C PRO A 193 7.28 -5.09 -7.91
N ILE A 194 7.97 -4.63 -6.89
CA ILE A 194 7.57 -4.78 -5.50
C ILE A 194 7.32 -3.42 -4.87
N ILE A 195 6.16 -3.25 -4.26
CA ILE A 195 5.87 -2.10 -3.39
C ILE A 195 5.89 -2.59 -1.94
N ILE A 196 6.58 -1.86 -1.09
CA ILE A 196 6.75 -2.25 0.32
C ILE A 196 5.69 -1.58 1.19
N MET A 197 4.99 -2.38 1.98
CA MET A 197 4.25 -1.90 3.15
C MET A 197 4.98 -2.29 4.43
N GLU A 198 4.72 -1.53 5.51
CA GLU A 198 5.34 -1.75 6.83
C GLU A 198 6.88 -1.70 6.87
N PRO A 199 7.56 -0.81 6.11
CA PRO A 199 9.01 -0.72 6.17
C PRO A 199 9.51 -0.35 7.56
N LEU A 200 8.69 0.36 8.34
CA LEU A 200 8.95 0.74 9.74
C LEU A 200 8.16 -0.10 10.75
N ARG A 201 7.43 -1.11 10.33
CA ARG A 201 6.63 -2.00 11.19
C ARG A 201 5.72 -1.21 12.14
N GLY A 202 4.85 -0.37 11.55
CA GLY A 202 3.95 0.53 12.30
C GLY A 202 4.66 1.63 13.08
N GLY A 203 5.92 1.92 12.75
CA GLY A 203 6.77 2.89 13.48
C GLY A 203 7.72 2.27 14.52
N ALA A 204 7.56 0.99 14.87
CA ALA A 204 8.39 0.32 15.87
C ALA A 204 9.88 0.32 15.51
N LEU A 205 10.22 0.36 14.22
CA LEU A 205 11.62 0.40 13.77
C LEU A 205 12.21 1.81 13.71
N ALA A 206 11.44 2.83 14.07
CA ALA A 206 11.93 4.19 14.29
C ALA A 206 12.33 4.44 15.76
N ASP A 207 11.78 3.64 16.69
CA ASP A 207 12.03 3.71 18.13
C ASP A 207 12.38 2.29 18.66
N ILE A 208 13.63 1.90 18.47
CA ILE A 208 14.16 0.59 18.83
C ILE A 208 14.91 0.64 20.18
N PRO A 209 15.17 -0.52 20.84
CA PRO A 209 15.90 -0.54 22.10
C PRO A 209 17.24 0.20 22.02
N ALA A 210 17.56 0.98 23.08
CA ALA A 210 18.72 1.87 23.14
C ALA A 210 20.04 1.16 22.76
N GLN A 211 20.25 -0.07 23.25
CA GLN A 211 21.45 -0.84 22.92
C GLN A 211 21.67 -1.05 21.40
N VAL A 212 20.57 -1.23 20.64
CA VAL A 212 20.63 -1.39 19.17
C VAL A 212 20.76 -0.02 18.51
N ALA A 213 20.03 0.97 19.01
CA ALA A 213 20.11 2.34 18.52
C ALA A 213 21.52 2.91 18.64
N ASP A 214 22.19 2.70 19.78
CA ASP A 214 23.56 3.14 20.03
C ASP A 214 24.56 2.54 19.03
N GLN A 215 24.45 1.24 18.73
CA GLN A 215 25.29 0.60 17.71
C GLN A 215 25.11 1.19 16.31
N LEU A 216 23.86 1.55 15.95
CA LEU A 216 23.59 2.19 14.68
C LEU A 216 24.12 3.64 14.64
N LYS A 217 24.01 4.35 15.77
CA LYS A 217 24.54 5.70 15.93
C LYS A 217 26.07 5.76 15.95
N GLU A 218 26.73 4.77 16.49
CA GLU A 218 28.19 4.65 16.41
C GLU A 218 28.69 4.55 14.96
N ARG A 219 27.90 3.94 14.06
CA ARG A 219 28.26 3.81 12.65
C ARG A 219 28.00 5.10 11.85
N GLU A 220 26.85 5.70 12.05
CA GLU A 220 26.43 6.93 11.35
C GLU A 220 25.65 7.84 12.34
N PRO A 221 26.34 8.70 13.13
CA PRO A 221 25.74 9.51 14.20
C PRO A 221 24.60 10.42 13.73
N GLU A 222 24.75 10.99 12.54
CA GLU A 222 23.79 11.96 11.96
C GLU A 222 22.53 11.32 11.36
N ARG A 223 22.52 9.99 11.19
CA ARG A 223 21.38 9.30 10.57
C ARG A 223 20.27 9.00 11.58
N SER A 224 19.02 9.19 11.17
CA SER A 224 17.87 8.74 11.98
C SER A 224 17.83 7.20 12.04
N ILE A 225 17.27 6.65 13.12
CA ILE A 225 17.06 5.20 13.25
C ILE A 225 16.16 4.68 12.13
N ALA A 226 15.08 5.40 11.81
CA ALA A 226 14.18 5.07 10.72
C ALA A 226 14.88 4.93 9.36
N SER A 227 15.94 5.70 9.10
CA SER A 227 16.68 5.67 7.83
C SER A 227 17.31 4.30 7.54
N TRP A 228 17.65 3.53 8.57
CA TRP A 228 18.19 2.18 8.40
C TRP A 228 17.18 1.20 7.84
N ALA A 229 15.92 1.29 8.26
CA ALA A 229 14.86 0.46 7.72
C ALA A 229 14.54 0.82 6.25
N PHE A 230 14.51 2.11 5.90
CA PHE A 230 14.34 2.52 4.50
C PHE A 230 15.53 2.12 3.61
N ARG A 231 16.75 2.23 4.10
CA ARG A 231 17.96 1.78 3.37
C ARG A 231 17.96 0.28 3.16
N PHE A 232 17.48 -0.49 4.15
CA PHE A 232 17.32 -1.94 4.00
C PHE A 232 16.40 -2.25 2.83
N VAL A 233 15.16 -1.76 2.81
CA VAL A 233 14.23 -2.06 1.72
C VAL A 233 14.68 -1.48 0.38
N GLY A 234 15.26 -0.28 0.37
CA GLY A 234 15.78 0.36 -0.83
C GLY A 234 17.09 -0.25 -1.39
N SER A 235 17.68 -1.24 -0.71
CA SER A 235 18.85 -1.97 -1.22
C SER A 235 18.49 -3.11 -2.19
N PHE A 236 17.21 -3.40 -2.36
CA PHE A 236 16.74 -4.48 -3.23
C PHE A 236 16.32 -3.96 -4.61
N PRO A 237 16.86 -4.52 -5.71
CA PRO A 237 16.65 -3.97 -7.06
C PRO A 237 15.21 -3.96 -7.58
N ARG A 238 14.31 -4.77 -7.00
CA ARG A 238 12.90 -4.85 -7.42
C ARG A 238 11.95 -3.95 -6.62
N VAL A 239 12.45 -3.29 -5.57
CA VAL A 239 11.69 -2.35 -4.75
C VAL A 239 11.70 -0.96 -5.36
#